data_c00610377ad61da8df1d232077f01da6
#
_entry.id   c00610377ad61da8df1d232077f01da6
#
_cell.length_a   1.000
_cell.length_b   1.000
_cell.length_c   1.000
_cell.angle_alpha   90.00
_cell.angle_beta   90.00
_cell.angle_gamma   90.00
#
_symmetry.space_group_name_H-M   'P 1'
#
loop_
_entity.id
_entity.type
_entity.pdbx_description
1 polymer ?
#
loop_
_entity_poly.entity_id
_entity_poly.type
_entity_poly.pdbx_seq_one_letter_code
_entity_poly.pdbx_strand_id
1 'polypeptide(L)'
;MNKILQNLFLIILVSLTLSGCGSDSNKKYEGFMMPESVAEGPDGSIYVSEIGERDIDKDGKISKINRDGTIETVASGLYDPKGIVFHNDKLYVTDRDAVIEVDLDGTWQVYAGTMLFPKVPVFFNDIDVSSNGTLYVSDTGDFKESGFIFAVNPSGEIDLLFEGNDLIKAP
;
A
#
# COMPACT_ATOMS: atom_id res chain seq x y z
N MET A 1 -15.82 25.69 -77.29
CA MET A 1 -15.88 24.31 -76.65
C MET A 1 -14.93 24.36 -75.49
N ASN A 2 -15.39 24.71 -74.31
CA ASN A 2 -14.58 24.71 -73.05
C ASN A 2 -15.25 23.81 -72.01
N LYS A 3 -14.56 22.76 -71.72
CA LYS A 3 -14.96 21.84 -70.58
C LYS A 3 -14.44 22.42 -69.26
N ILE A 4 -15.37 22.84 -68.41
CA ILE A 4 -15.08 23.28 -67.08
C ILE A 4 -14.97 22.01 -66.25
N LEU A 5 -13.78 21.78 -65.70
CA LEU A 5 -13.50 20.70 -64.73
C LEU A 5 -13.98 21.18 -63.36
N GLN A 6 -15.04 20.57 -62.82
CA GLN A 6 -15.47 20.79 -61.42
C GLN A 6 -14.61 19.90 -60.51
N ASN A 7 -13.73 20.53 -59.75
CA ASN A 7 -13.05 19.89 -58.65
C ASN A 7 -14.01 19.82 -57.46
N LEU A 8 -14.48 18.60 -57.14
CA LEU A 8 -15.23 18.33 -55.94
C LEU A 8 -14.24 18.11 -54.77
N PHE A 9 -14.09 19.13 -53.93
CA PHE A 9 -13.32 19.01 -52.69
C PHE A 9 -14.20 18.26 -51.67
N LEU A 10 -13.87 17.00 -51.40
CA LEU A 10 -14.48 16.21 -50.34
C LEU A 10 -13.82 16.59 -49.03
N ILE A 11 -14.47 17.45 -48.22
CA ILE A 11 -14.06 17.77 -46.88
C ILE A 11 -14.48 16.58 -45.99
N ILE A 12 -13.52 15.71 -45.62
CA ILE A 12 -13.72 14.70 -44.58
C ILE A 12 -13.62 15.40 -43.24
N LEU A 13 -14.79 15.62 -42.64
CA LEU A 13 -14.88 16.11 -41.25
C LEU A 13 -14.56 14.93 -40.34
N VAL A 14 -13.31 14.80 -39.86
CA VAL A 14 -12.91 13.88 -38.84
C VAL A 14 -13.42 14.46 -37.52
N SER A 15 -14.57 13.99 -37.05
CA SER A 15 -15.02 14.27 -35.70
C SER A 15 -14.17 13.48 -34.70
N LEU A 16 -13.20 14.15 -34.11
CA LEU A 16 -12.46 13.62 -32.95
C LEU A 16 -13.44 13.63 -31.77
N THR A 17 -14.08 12.51 -31.49
CA THR A 17 -14.76 12.32 -30.21
C THR A 17 -13.68 12.15 -29.15
N LEU A 18 -13.37 13.22 -28.44
CA LEU A 18 -12.69 13.15 -27.17
C LEU A 18 -13.63 12.40 -26.22
N SER A 19 -13.46 11.09 -26.10
CA SER A 19 -13.98 10.34 -24.98
C SER A 19 -13.26 10.88 -23.73
N GLY A 20 -13.87 11.86 -23.07
CA GLY A 20 -13.44 12.30 -21.78
C GLY A 20 -13.48 11.09 -20.86
N CYS A 21 -12.33 10.67 -20.37
CA CYS A 21 -12.23 9.78 -19.22
C CYS A 21 -12.84 10.58 -18.05
N GLY A 22 -14.15 10.42 -17.84
CA GLY A 22 -14.81 10.91 -16.62
C GLY A 22 -14.25 10.07 -15.50
N SER A 23 -13.21 10.57 -14.82
CA SER A 23 -12.86 10.06 -13.50
C SER A 23 -14.05 10.41 -12.61
N ASP A 24 -14.78 9.41 -12.14
CA ASP A 24 -15.72 9.54 -11.04
C ASP A 24 -14.91 9.92 -9.79
N SER A 25 -14.61 11.24 -9.67
CA SER A 25 -13.75 11.79 -8.62
C SER A 25 -14.38 11.71 -7.21
N ASN A 26 -15.53 11.03 -7.06
CA ASN A 26 -16.27 10.89 -5.81
C ASN A 26 -16.70 9.44 -5.52
N LYS A 27 -16.02 8.43 -6.07
CA LYS A 27 -16.34 7.06 -5.75
C LYS A 27 -15.98 6.78 -4.30
N LYS A 28 -16.98 6.44 -3.48
CA LYS A 28 -16.83 6.09 -2.08
C LYS A 28 -16.94 4.58 -1.92
N TYR A 29 -16.02 4.02 -1.17
CA TYR A 29 -16.01 2.60 -0.81
C TYR A 29 -16.36 2.46 0.67
N GLU A 30 -17.13 1.45 1.01
CA GLU A 30 -17.61 1.20 2.37
C GLU A 30 -17.38 -0.26 2.75
N GLY A 31 -17.51 -0.58 4.04
CA GLY A 31 -17.41 -1.95 4.55
C GLY A 31 -16.04 -2.34 5.06
N PHE A 32 -15.10 -1.39 5.17
CA PHE A 32 -13.81 -1.62 5.81
C PHE A 32 -13.93 -1.53 7.34
N MET A 33 -13.18 -2.39 8.02
CA MET A 33 -13.14 -2.40 9.48
C MET A 33 -11.79 -1.86 9.99
N MET A 34 -11.82 -0.65 10.51
CA MET A 34 -10.63 0.10 10.95
C MET A 34 -9.52 0.10 9.88
N PRO A 35 -9.80 0.66 8.66
CA PRO A 35 -8.77 0.78 7.64
C PRO A 35 -7.67 1.72 8.11
N GLU A 36 -6.41 1.35 7.88
CA GLU A 36 -5.27 2.09 8.41
C GLU A 36 -4.37 2.64 7.30
N SER A 37 -3.99 1.82 6.33
CA SER A 37 -3.09 2.22 5.24
C SER A 37 -3.58 1.74 3.88
N VAL A 38 -3.09 2.38 2.81
CA VAL A 38 -3.41 2.03 1.42
C VAL A 38 -2.15 2.02 0.55
N ALA A 39 -2.11 1.08 -0.40
CA ALA A 39 -1.07 1.05 -1.43
C ALA A 39 -1.68 0.69 -2.79
N GLU A 40 -1.15 1.29 -3.85
CA GLU A 40 -1.48 0.87 -5.21
C GLU A 40 -0.65 -0.35 -5.59
N GLY A 41 -1.32 -1.41 -6.02
CA GLY A 41 -0.69 -2.63 -6.49
C GLY A 41 -0.21 -2.54 -7.94
N PRO A 42 0.59 -3.54 -8.40
CA PRO A 42 1.17 -3.54 -9.74
C PRO A 42 0.12 -3.59 -10.86
N ASP A 43 -1.07 -4.08 -10.57
CA ASP A 43 -2.22 -4.12 -11.49
C ASP A 43 -3.08 -2.83 -11.44
N GLY A 44 -2.71 -1.84 -10.62
CA GLY A 44 -3.43 -0.59 -10.40
C GLY A 44 -4.71 -0.76 -9.57
N SER A 45 -4.87 -1.87 -8.86
CA SER A 45 -5.84 -2.02 -7.78
C SER A 45 -5.33 -1.37 -6.51
N ILE A 46 -6.23 -1.03 -5.59
CA ILE A 46 -5.86 -0.44 -4.30
C ILE A 46 -5.96 -1.51 -3.21
N TYR A 47 -4.90 -1.67 -2.47
CA TYR A 47 -4.85 -2.56 -1.30
C TYR A 47 -5.04 -1.73 -0.05
N VAL A 48 -5.75 -2.29 0.93
CA VAL A 48 -6.11 -1.62 2.18
C VAL A 48 -5.80 -2.56 3.32
N SER A 49 -5.01 -2.11 4.30
CA SER A 49 -4.87 -2.81 5.57
C SER A 49 -6.05 -2.49 6.49
N GLU A 50 -6.60 -3.51 7.12
CA GLU A 50 -7.70 -3.38 8.07
C GLU A 50 -7.29 -4.04 9.38
N ILE A 51 -7.26 -3.26 10.46
CA ILE A 51 -6.89 -3.75 11.79
C ILE A 51 -7.91 -4.79 12.31
N GLY A 52 -9.19 -4.64 11.93
CA GLY A 52 -10.26 -5.46 12.47
C GLY A 52 -10.93 -4.80 13.67
N GLU A 53 -11.50 -5.60 14.57
CA GLU A 53 -12.08 -5.09 15.82
C GLU A 53 -11.01 -4.92 16.87
N ARG A 54 -11.15 -3.89 17.70
CA ARG A 54 -10.20 -3.65 18.78
C ARG A 54 -10.17 -4.82 19.76
N ASP A 55 -8.97 -5.23 20.16
CA ASP A 55 -8.71 -6.31 21.11
C ASP A 55 -9.17 -7.72 20.63
N ILE A 56 -9.41 -7.90 19.34
CA ILE A 56 -9.65 -9.22 18.74
C ILE A 56 -8.39 -9.63 17.95
N ASP A 57 -7.89 -10.80 18.26
CA ASP A 57 -6.71 -11.36 17.59
C ASP A 57 -7.08 -12.06 16.28
N LYS A 58 -6.25 -11.87 15.24
CA LYS A 58 -6.35 -12.58 13.95
C LYS A 58 -7.59 -12.28 13.13
N ASP A 59 -8.22 -11.15 13.35
CA ASP A 59 -9.30 -10.64 12.52
C ASP A 59 -8.84 -9.53 11.55
N GLY A 60 -7.57 -9.10 11.68
CA GLY A 60 -6.92 -8.22 10.72
C GLY A 60 -6.78 -8.85 9.35
N LYS A 61 -6.86 -8.03 8.31
CA LYS A 61 -6.84 -8.48 6.92
C LYS A 61 -6.28 -7.43 5.96
N ILE A 62 -5.98 -7.87 4.75
CA ILE A 62 -5.71 -7.02 3.59
C ILE A 62 -6.88 -7.19 2.63
N SER A 63 -7.54 -6.09 2.32
CA SER A 63 -8.58 -6.00 1.29
C SER A 63 -8.04 -5.36 0.02
N LYS A 64 -8.61 -5.74 -1.12
CA LYS A 64 -8.28 -5.20 -2.44
C LYS A 64 -9.51 -4.60 -3.07
N ILE A 65 -9.40 -3.37 -3.53
CA ILE A 65 -10.37 -2.69 -4.37
C ILE A 65 -9.91 -2.85 -5.81
N ASN A 66 -10.58 -3.68 -6.56
CA ASN A 66 -10.30 -3.91 -7.97
C ASN A 66 -10.63 -2.67 -8.82
N ARG A 67 -10.08 -2.59 -10.04
CA ARG A 67 -10.32 -1.46 -10.97
C ARG A 67 -11.81 -1.27 -11.34
N ASP A 68 -12.59 -2.35 -11.33
CA ASP A 68 -14.03 -2.30 -11.54
C ASP A 68 -14.79 -1.83 -10.30
N GLY A 69 -14.10 -1.74 -9.16
CA GLY A 69 -14.62 -1.30 -7.88
C GLY A 69 -15.20 -2.40 -7.02
N THR A 70 -15.05 -3.65 -7.39
CA THR A 70 -15.33 -4.78 -6.48
C THR A 70 -14.29 -4.84 -5.37
N ILE A 71 -14.71 -5.29 -4.19
CA ILE A 71 -13.82 -5.44 -3.03
C ILE A 71 -13.72 -6.92 -2.71
N GLU A 72 -12.50 -7.39 -2.48
CA GLU A 72 -12.22 -8.77 -2.07
C GLU A 72 -11.18 -8.78 -0.94
N THR A 73 -11.20 -9.83 -0.12
CA THR A 73 -10.15 -10.08 0.88
C THR A 73 -9.01 -10.83 0.20
N VAL A 74 -7.80 -10.29 0.29
CA VAL A 74 -6.57 -10.91 -0.24
C VAL A 74 -5.94 -11.79 0.83
N ALA A 75 -5.66 -11.25 2.00
CA ALA A 75 -5.06 -11.98 3.11
C ALA A 75 -5.85 -11.75 4.39
N SER A 76 -5.88 -12.72 5.28
CA SER A 76 -6.58 -12.65 6.57
C SER A 76 -5.80 -13.37 7.67
N GLY A 77 -6.24 -13.21 8.90
CA GLY A 77 -5.60 -13.83 10.06
C GLY A 77 -4.39 -13.05 10.56
N LEU A 78 -4.25 -11.80 10.13
CA LEU A 78 -3.28 -10.83 10.66
C LEU A 78 -3.75 -10.31 12.03
N TYR A 79 -2.85 -9.74 12.80
CA TYR A 79 -3.20 -9.23 14.13
C TYR A 79 -3.69 -7.78 14.11
N ASP A 80 -2.80 -6.84 13.81
CA ASP A 80 -3.10 -5.41 13.70
C ASP A 80 -2.34 -4.82 12.50
N PRO A 81 -2.66 -5.22 11.26
CA PRO A 81 -1.91 -4.77 10.10
C PRO A 81 -2.08 -3.26 9.90
N LYS A 82 -0.95 -2.57 9.74
CA LYS A 82 -0.90 -1.11 9.58
C LYS A 82 -0.30 -0.70 8.26
N GLY A 83 0.89 -0.10 8.25
CA GLY A 83 1.56 0.34 7.05
C GLY A 83 1.74 -0.78 6.02
N ILE A 84 1.53 -0.46 4.74
CA ILE A 84 1.67 -1.41 3.63
C ILE A 84 2.41 -0.80 2.46
N VAL A 85 3.27 -1.58 1.82
CA VAL A 85 4.02 -1.16 0.62
C VAL A 85 4.27 -2.32 -0.33
N PHE A 86 4.25 -2.05 -1.63
CA PHE A 86 4.61 -3.03 -2.66
C PHE A 86 6.09 -2.94 -3.05
N HIS A 87 6.71 -4.09 -3.20
CA HIS A 87 8.00 -4.24 -3.85
C HIS A 87 8.11 -5.60 -4.56
N ASN A 88 8.47 -5.60 -5.86
CA ASN A 88 8.64 -6.82 -6.65
C ASN A 88 7.47 -7.81 -6.56
N ASP A 89 6.25 -7.31 -6.81
CA ASP A 89 4.98 -8.07 -6.78
C ASP A 89 4.65 -8.70 -5.42
N LYS A 90 5.29 -8.27 -4.35
CA LYS A 90 4.98 -8.64 -2.97
C LYS A 90 4.51 -7.44 -2.18
N LEU A 91 3.56 -7.67 -1.28
CA LEU A 91 3.10 -6.66 -0.34
C LEU A 91 3.80 -6.90 1.00
N TYR A 92 4.44 -5.87 1.52
CA TYR A 92 5.00 -5.87 2.87
C TYR A 92 4.10 -5.09 3.81
N VAL A 93 3.88 -5.64 4.98
CA VAL A 93 2.90 -5.15 5.96
C VAL A 93 3.55 -5.08 7.33
N THR A 94 3.43 -3.95 8.02
CA THR A 94 3.71 -3.92 9.47
C THR A 94 2.51 -4.51 10.20
N ASP A 95 2.75 -5.56 10.97
CA ASP A 95 1.76 -6.15 11.84
C ASP A 95 2.21 -6.00 13.30
N ARG A 96 1.41 -6.40 14.27
CA ARG A 96 1.68 -6.18 15.70
C ARG A 96 3.07 -6.66 16.13
N ASP A 97 3.46 -7.86 15.72
CA ASP A 97 4.67 -8.54 16.21
C ASP A 97 5.70 -8.84 15.09
N ALA A 98 5.49 -8.34 13.88
CA ALA A 98 6.35 -8.65 12.74
C ALA A 98 6.15 -7.69 11.57
N VAL A 99 7.11 -7.66 10.67
CA VAL A 99 6.89 -7.34 9.27
C VAL A 99 6.49 -8.63 8.55
N ILE A 100 5.37 -8.56 7.84
CA ILE A 100 4.77 -9.68 7.08
C ILE A 100 5.03 -9.47 5.60
N GLU A 101 5.32 -10.54 4.88
CA GLU A 101 5.33 -10.59 3.41
C GLU A 101 4.07 -11.31 2.93
N VAL A 102 3.33 -10.70 2.03
CA VAL A 102 2.10 -11.24 1.43
C VAL A 102 2.29 -11.40 -0.07
N ASP A 103 2.08 -12.60 -0.58
CA ASP A 103 2.04 -12.88 -2.01
C ASP A 103 0.70 -12.45 -2.64
N LEU A 104 0.67 -12.24 -3.96
CA LEU A 104 -0.54 -11.79 -4.67
C LEU A 104 -1.68 -12.82 -4.63
N ASP A 105 -1.40 -14.09 -4.31
CA ASP A 105 -2.39 -15.14 -4.10
C ASP A 105 -2.98 -15.13 -2.68
N GLY A 106 -2.50 -14.21 -1.81
CA GLY A 106 -2.96 -14.03 -0.44
C GLY A 106 -2.27 -14.91 0.58
N THR A 107 -1.35 -15.75 0.18
CA THR A 107 -0.48 -16.45 1.16
C THR A 107 0.47 -15.46 1.81
N TRP A 108 0.74 -15.63 3.10
CA TRP A 108 1.63 -14.75 3.81
C TRP A 108 2.56 -15.48 4.77
N GLN A 109 3.68 -14.84 5.07
CA GLN A 109 4.67 -15.33 6.01
C GLN A 109 5.31 -14.18 6.80
N VAL A 110 5.90 -14.51 7.95
CA VAL A 110 6.72 -13.54 8.68
C VAL A 110 8.00 -13.29 7.90
N TYR A 111 8.21 -12.03 7.50
CA TYR A 111 9.43 -11.57 6.87
C TYR A 111 10.50 -11.22 7.90
N ALA A 112 10.14 -10.43 8.93
CA ALA A 112 11.01 -10.09 10.05
C ALA A 112 10.22 -10.02 11.35
N GLY A 113 10.44 -10.98 12.25
CA GLY A 113 9.84 -10.97 13.61
C GLY A 113 10.59 -10.01 14.53
N THR A 114 9.90 -9.47 15.54
CA THR A 114 10.44 -8.47 16.49
C THR A 114 11.74 -8.87 17.16
N MET A 115 11.99 -10.16 17.35
CA MET A 115 13.22 -10.67 17.96
C MET A 115 14.48 -10.50 17.10
N LEU A 116 14.34 -10.18 15.81
CA LEU A 116 15.46 -9.94 14.91
C LEU A 116 15.93 -8.46 14.97
N PHE A 117 15.13 -7.58 15.54
CA PHE A 117 15.42 -6.16 15.60
C PHE A 117 16.45 -5.84 16.69
N PRO A 118 17.40 -4.91 16.46
CA PRO A 118 18.43 -4.54 17.43
C PRO A 118 17.89 -3.86 18.70
N LYS A 119 16.68 -3.33 18.62
CA LYS A 119 15.83 -2.89 19.73
C LYS A 119 14.47 -3.53 19.57
N VAL A 120 13.88 -4.00 20.66
CA VAL A 120 12.56 -4.64 20.61
C VAL A 120 11.51 -3.59 20.23
N PRO A 121 10.85 -3.73 19.08
CA PRO A 121 9.77 -2.83 18.70
C PRO A 121 8.61 -2.91 19.70
N VAL A 122 7.92 -1.79 19.88
CA VAL A 122 6.78 -1.68 20.80
C VAL A 122 5.47 -1.52 20.05
N PHE A 123 5.51 -0.72 18.96
CA PHE A 123 4.32 -0.43 18.18
C PHE A 123 4.74 -0.12 16.73
N PHE A 124 4.89 -1.17 15.94
CA PHE A 124 5.09 -1.00 14.51
C PHE A 124 3.94 -0.19 13.90
N ASN A 125 4.28 0.79 13.06
CA ASN A 125 3.30 1.70 12.49
C ASN A 125 3.35 1.67 10.96
N ASP A 126 4.29 2.36 10.35
CA ASP A 126 4.32 2.54 8.91
C ASP A 126 5.55 1.88 8.27
N ILE A 127 5.51 1.70 6.95
CA ILE A 127 6.56 1.05 6.17
C ILE A 127 6.68 1.70 4.80
N ASP A 128 7.92 1.88 4.35
CA ASP A 128 8.25 2.30 2.99
C ASP A 128 9.39 1.43 2.44
N VAL A 129 9.63 1.49 1.13
CA VAL A 129 10.63 0.67 0.47
C VAL A 129 11.49 1.47 -0.49
N SER A 130 12.79 1.26 -0.41
CA SER A 130 13.73 1.80 -1.39
C SER A 130 13.78 0.97 -2.67
N SER A 131 14.35 1.54 -3.73
CA SER A 131 14.47 0.87 -5.02
C SER A 131 15.28 -0.43 -5.00
N ASN A 132 16.17 -0.60 -4.02
CA ASN A 132 16.96 -1.81 -3.83
C ASN A 132 16.28 -2.86 -2.92
N GLY A 133 15.05 -2.59 -2.44
CA GLY A 133 14.27 -3.50 -1.61
C GLY A 133 14.51 -3.39 -0.10
N THR A 134 15.30 -2.40 0.37
CA THR A 134 15.39 -2.13 1.81
C THR A 134 14.08 -1.55 2.30
N LEU A 135 13.46 -2.18 3.29
CA LEU A 135 12.25 -1.70 3.94
C LEU A 135 12.63 -0.75 5.08
N TYR A 136 11.99 0.40 5.13
CA TYR A 136 12.08 1.35 6.24
C TYR A 136 10.82 1.22 7.08
N VAL A 137 11.00 0.86 8.35
CA VAL A 137 9.90 0.57 9.26
C VAL A 137 9.93 1.56 10.41
N SER A 138 8.83 2.24 10.65
CA SER A 138 8.65 3.08 11.82
C SER A 138 8.01 2.30 12.97
N ASP A 139 8.48 2.56 14.17
CA ASP A 139 7.90 2.12 15.42
C ASP A 139 7.57 3.35 16.27
N THR A 140 6.31 3.54 16.61
CA THR A 140 5.87 4.71 17.40
C THR A 140 6.31 4.63 18.85
N GLY A 141 6.72 3.44 19.31
CA GLY A 141 7.14 3.21 20.67
C GLY A 141 5.98 3.25 21.65
N ASP A 142 6.27 3.74 22.85
CA ASP A 142 5.31 3.80 23.96
C ASP A 142 4.45 5.07 23.99
N PHE A 143 4.45 5.85 22.91
CA PHE A 143 3.76 7.14 22.78
C PHE A 143 4.22 8.23 23.76
N LYS A 144 5.40 8.05 24.38
CA LYS A 144 5.97 9.01 25.34
C LYS A 144 7.35 9.48 24.92
N GLU A 145 8.33 8.60 25.02
CA GLU A 145 9.74 8.96 24.88
C GLU A 145 10.52 7.99 23.98
N SER A 146 9.91 6.91 23.53
CA SER A 146 10.53 5.92 22.65
C SER A 146 9.92 5.98 21.27
N GLY A 147 10.71 5.71 20.28
CA GLY A 147 10.32 5.55 18.91
C GLY A 147 11.54 5.17 18.09
N PHE A 148 11.36 4.42 17.03
CA PHE A 148 12.45 3.88 16.23
C PHE A 148 12.16 4.01 14.74
N ILE A 149 13.22 4.11 13.94
CA ILE A 149 13.19 3.79 12.53
C ILE A 149 14.23 2.72 12.29
N PHE A 150 13.81 1.66 11.63
CA PHE A 150 14.65 0.55 11.24
C PHE A 150 14.78 0.45 9.72
N ALA A 151 15.94 -0.06 9.24
CA ALA A 151 16.11 -0.51 7.89
C ALA A 151 16.23 -2.04 7.90
N VAL A 152 15.32 -2.72 7.23
CA VAL A 152 15.35 -4.18 7.04
C VAL A 152 15.86 -4.45 5.64
N ASN A 153 17.10 -4.90 5.55
CA ASN A 153 17.76 -5.14 4.28
C ASN A 153 17.30 -6.47 3.64
N PRO A 154 17.33 -6.59 2.30
CA PRO A 154 17.00 -7.85 1.62
C PRO A 154 17.89 -9.03 2.02
N SER A 155 19.06 -8.75 2.58
CA SER A 155 19.96 -9.77 3.16
C SER A 155 19.48 -10.36 4.48
N GLY A 156 18.45 -9.76 5.10
CA GLY A 156 17.97 -10.10 6.44
C GLY A 156 18.68 -9.34 7.57
N GLU A 157 19.65 -8.47 7.26
CA GLU A 157 20.26 -7.57 8.23
C GLU A 157 19.30 -6.44 8.58
N ILE A 158 19.20 -6.10 9.87
CA ILE A 158 18.32 -5.04 10.36
C ILE A 158 19.15 -3.98 11.10
N ASP A 159 19.13 -2.76 10.58
CA ASP A 159 19.81 -1.61 11.16
C ASP A 159 18.83 -0.73 11.93
N LEU A 160 19.26 -0.22 13.09
CA LEU A 160 18.61 0.87 13.78
C LEU A 160 19.09 2.19 13.19
N LEU A 161 18.22 2.92 12.50
CA LEU A 161 18.56 4.20 11.89
C LEU A 161 18.32 5.38 12.83
N PHE A 162 17.29 5.28 13.66
CA PHE A 162 16.89 6.35 14.56
C PHE A 162 16.27 5.80 15.84
N GLU A 163 16.60 6.42 16.98
CA GLU A 163 16.02 6.17 18.30
C GLU A 163 15.79 7.52 19.00
N GLY A 164 14.59 7.76 19.54
CA GLY A 164 14.35 8.89 20.43
C GLY A 164 13.04 9.66 20.21
N ASN A 165 12.89 10.71 21.01
CA ASN A 165 11.71 11.56 21.11
C ASN A 165 11.45 12.49 19.92
N ASP A 166 12.42 12.69 19.05
CA ASP A 166 12.33 13.69 17.98
C ASP A 166 11.29 13.32 16.93
N LEU A 167 10.91 12.02 16.79
CA LEU A 167 9.87 11.55 15.89
C LEU A 167 8.46 11.98 16.33
N ILE A 168 8.22 12.15 17.63
CA ILE A 168 6.90 12.54 18.17
C ILE A 168 6.66 14.05 17.98
N LYS A 169 7.70 14.81 17.69
CA LYS A 169 7.66 16.28 17.55
C LYS A 169 7.65 16.76 16.09
N ALA A 170 7.73 15.87 15.14
CA ALA A 170 7.58 16.24 13.73
C ALA A 170 6.13 16.68 13.46
N PRO A 171 5.94 17.85 12.82
CA PRO A 171 4.63 18.39 12.54
C PRO A 171 3.84 17.56 11.51
#